data_99e0100ce97d2d0cc481d4d8f2b5df65
#
_entry.id   99e0100ce97d2d0cc481d4d8f2b5df65
#
_cell.length_a   1.000
_cell.length_b   1.000
_cell.length_c   1.000
_cell.angle_alpha   90.00
_cell.angle_beta   90.00
_cell.angle_gamma   90.00
#
_symmetry.space_group_name_H-M   'P 1'
#
loop_
_entity.id
_entity.type
_entity.pdbx_description
1 polymer ?
#
loop_
_entity_poly.entity_id
_entity_poly.type
_entity_poly.pdbx_seq_one_letter_code
_entity_poly.pdbx_strand_id
1 'polypeptide(L)'
;VGGQGRPGHNHGMINNRITYRTADGTRIPGTWRHAFIRNGGTFFLTDLVMYADGLIDCWGLVTLEEFERKLRCGWVATEIPEGARASAGNLAAWKFGEPSTRLTPELMIAEVRDTIERLNGRPDSAARCRAAVDVFLADRTEENRAAVRAAYLAVPETRRRYVLSDMDRKDWPLKVLVAGPGAVVEGWWTGKPVSQEDYDQAVAYFEKRARSAAEASSRVPADGPATPYAPAIHLYQSYPQERRDDPGTVGLRNDYPAPVDFDGSTYTSVAHAYWALSVTDPAVRAAVAAADTSSDACALAAGATRREGWEQARTAVMTALLRAKYTQHPDLAEILLRHR
;
A
#
# COMPACT_ATOMS: atom_id res chain seq x y z
N VAL A 1 21.02 -27.07 -21.31
CA VAL A 1 21.44 -26.26 -20.16
C VAL A 1 20.15 -25.73 -19.56
N GLY A 2 19.72 -26.32 -18.42
CA GLY A 2 18.44 -26.13 -17.83
C GLY A 2 18.31 -24.78 -17.11
N GLY A 3 17.37 -23.95 -17.51
CA GLY A 3 16.89 -22.80 -16.78
C GLY A 3 15.88 -23.22 -15.73
N GLN A 4 16.26 -23.23 -14.47
CA GLN A 4 15.33 -23.42 -13.37
C GLN A 4 14.45 -22.17 -13.24
N GLY A 5 13.17 -22.31 -13.59
CA GLY A 5 12.15 -21.32 -13.34
C GLY A 5 11.97 -21.13 -11.82
N ARG A 6 12.26 -19.95 -11.31
CA ARG A 6 11.92 -19.53 -9.95
C ARG A 6 10.39 -19.54 -9.81
N PRO A 7 9.83 -20.11 -8.74
CA PRO A 7 8.40 -20.02 -8.48
C PRO A 7 8.04 -18.56 -8.29
N GLY A 8 7.14 -18.06 -9.11
CA GLY A 8 6.64 -16.69 -9.04
C GLY A 8 5.88 -16.46 -7.74
N HIS A 9 6.51 -15.80 -6.81
CA HIS A 9 5.83 -15.17 -5.68
C HIS A 9 5.09 -13.93 -6.21
N ASN A 10 3.93 -14.18 -6.79
CA ASN A 10 2.98 -13.12 -7.07
C ASN A 10 1.85 -13.14 -6.03
N HIS A 11 2.24 -13.02 -4.77
CA HIS A 11 1.38 -12.31 -3.83
C HIS A 11 1.36 -10.89 -4.37
N GLY A 12 0.22 -10.48 -4.95
CA GLY A 12 -0.01 -9.10 -5.25
C GLY A 12 0.50 -8.30 -4.07
N MET A 13 1.42 -7.36 -4.30
CA MET A 13 1.99 -6.55 -3.24
C MET A 13 0.82 -5.94 -2.47
N ILE A 14 0.41 -6.62 -1.41
CA ILE A 14 -0.20 -5.94 -0.27
C ILE A 14 0.96 -5.10 0.21
N ASN A 15 1.10 -3.93 -0.40
CA ASN A 15 1.93 -2.90 0.17
C ASN A 15 1.52 -2.85 1.63
N ASN A 16 2.46 -2.82 2.57
CA ASN A 16 2.26 -2.66 4.00
C ASN A 16 1.62 -1.28 4.33
N ARG A 17 0.62 -0.89 3.54
CA ARG A 17 -0.17 0.34 3.68
C ARG A 17 -1.42 0.08 4.51
N ILE A 18 -1.27 -0.78 5.52
CA ILE A 18 -2.35 -1.10 6.45
C ILE A 18 -2.43 0.00 7.50
N THR A 19 -3.62 0.49 7.77
CA THR A 19 -3.92 1.46 8.82
C THR A 19 -5.27 1.14 9.46
N TYR A 20 -5.67 1.92 10.45
CA TYR A 20 -7.00 1.87 11.03
C TYR A 20 -7.41 3.25 11.55
N ARG A 21 -8.69 3.43 11.77
CA ARG A 21 -9.25 4.49 12.62
C ARG A 21 -10.05 3.87 13.74
N THR A 22 -10.24 4.62 14.82
CA THR A 22 -11.12 4.20 15.91
C THR A 22 -12.41 5.00 15.84
N ALA A 23 -13.55 4.31 15.90
CA ALA A 23 -14.86 4.91 16.05
C ALA A 23 -15.64 4.13 17.10
N ASP A 24 -16.19 4.82 18.08
CA ASP A 24 -16.96 4.24 19.19
C ASP A 24 -16.23 3.07 19.88
N GLY A 25 -14.93 3.20 20.10
CA GLY A 25 -14.08 2.17 20.70
C GLY A 25 -13.74 0.99 19.78
N THR A 26 -14.28 0.95 18.56
CA THR A 26 -14.03 -0.13 17.59
C THR A 26 -12.95 0.29 16.59
N ARG A 27 -11.99 -0.61 16.33
CA ARG A 27 -11.00 -0.43 15.26
C ARG A 27 -11.61 -0.77 13.92
N ILE A 28 -11.59 0.18 13.00
CA ILE A 28 -12.03 0.03 11.62
C ILE A 28 -10.79 -0.05 10.74
N PRO A 29 -10.50 -1.20 10.12
CA PRO A 29 -9.32 -1.37 9.29
C PRO A 29 -9.38 -0.47 8.06
N GLY A 30 -8.21 -0.06 7.60
CA GLY A 30 -8.05 0.80 6.43
C GLY A 30 -6.76 0.53 5.68
N THR A 31 -6.65 1.16 4.54
CA THR A 31 -5.44 1.21 3.73
C THR A 31 -5.35 2.57 3.05
N TRP A 32 -4.18 2.90 2.52
CA TRP A 32 -3.97 4.21 1.93
C TRP A 32 -3.20 4.11 0.61
N ARG A 33 -3.34 5.15 -0.20
CA ARG A 33 -2.54 5.40 -1.40
C ARG A 33 -2.25 6.87 -1.54
N HIS A 34 -1.25 7.23 -2.33
CA HIS A 34 -1.04 8.64 -2.69
C HIS A 34 -2.10 9.12 -3.68
N ALA A 35 -2.51 10.36 -3.50
CA ALA A 35 -3.37 11.11 -4.38
C ALA A 35 -2.96 12.58 -4.41
N PHE A 36 -3.38 13.31 -5.42
CA PHE A 36 -3.27 14.76 -5.43
C PHE A 36 -4.60 15.38 -5.03
N ILE A 37 -4.55 16.34 -4.10
CA ILE A 37 -5.69 17.21 -3.76
C ILE A 37 -5.41 18.59 -4.32
N ARG A 38 -6.37 19.13 -5.10
CA ARG A 38 -6.28 20.46 -5.66
C ARG A 38 -6.89 21.48 -4.71
N ASN A 39 -6.07 22.39 -4.16
CA ASN A 39 -6.53 23.48 -3.32
C ASN A 39 -5.80 24.77 -3.69
N GLY A 40 -6.54 25.86 -3.89
CA GLY A 40 -5.99 27.17 -4.23
C GLY A 40 -5.07 27.19 -5.47
N GLY A 41 -5.30 26.34 -6.46
CA GLY A 41 -4.48 26.23 -7.68
C GLY A 41 -3.18 25.44 -7.51
N THR A 42 -2.95 24.83 -6.35
CA THR A 42 -1.81 23.94 -6.06
C THR A 42 -2.31 22.52 -5.88
N PHE A 43 -1.53 21.55 -6.37
CA PHE A 43 -1.79 20.12 -6.24
C PHE A 43 -0.93 19.56 -5.11
N PHE A 44 -1.57 19.14 -4.05
CA PHE A 44 -0.91 18.60 -2.86
C PHE A 44 -0.85 17.09 -2.95
N LEU A 45 0.36 16.52 -3.01
CA LEU A 45 0.55 15.08 -2.86
C LEU A 45 0.26 14.71 -1.39
N THR A 46 -0.72 13.85 -1.20
CA THR A 46 -1.18 13.43 0.12
C THR A 46 -1.60 11.97 0.12
N ASP A 47 -1.93 11.45 1.29
CA ASP A 47 -2.49 10.13 1.42
C ASP A 47 -4.02 10.20 1.33
N LEU A 48 -4.57 9.35 0.49
CA LEU A 48 -5.96 9.01 0.43
C LEU A 48 -6.16 7.72 1.23
N VAL A 49 -6.87 7.80 2.35
CA VAL A 49 -7.10 6.64 3.22
C VAL A 49 -8.51 6.11 3.00
N MET A 50 -8.64 4.82 2.81
CA MET A 50 -9.90 4.10 2.61
C MET A 50 -10.13 3.16 3.78
N TYR A 51 -11.33 3.18 4.37
CA TYR A 51 -11.70 2.34 5.51
C TYR A 51 -12.73 1.29 5.15
N ALA A 52 -12.75 0.20 5.94
CA ALA A 52 -13.65 -0.94 5.71
C ALA A 52 -15.14 -0.56 5.77
N ASP A 53 -15.49 0.45 6.54
CA ASP A 53 -16.87 0.96 6.66
C ASP A 53 -17.30 1.87 5.48
N GLY A 54 -16.44 2.02 4.48
CA GLY A 54 -16.73 2.80 3.28
C GLY A 54 -16.43 4.28 3.38
N LEU A 55 -15.88 4.75 4.52
CA LEU A 55 -15.44 6.13 4.64
C LEU A 55 -14.04 6.31 4.04
N ILE A 56 -13.82 7.48 3.48
CA ILE A 56 -12.56 7.86 2.82
C ILE A 56 -12.04 9.15 3.45
N ASP A 57 -10.77 9.17 3.84
CA ASP A 57 -10.12 10.40 4.27
C ASP A 57 -9.31 11.01 3.12
N CYS A 58 -9.75 12.20 2.71
CA CYS A 58 -9.14 13.02 1.67
C CYS A 58 -9.09 14.49 2.11
N TRP A 59 -8.36 14.79 3.18
CA TRP A 59 -8.41 16.04 3.95
C TRP A 59 -9.76 16.24 4.63
N GLY A 60 -10.23 15.21 5.25
CA GLY A 60 -11.50 15.10 5.92
C GLY A 60 -12.21 13.81 5.54
N LEU A 61 -12.83 13.23 6.54
CA LEU A 61 -13.54 11.97 6.41
C LEU A 61 -14.86 12.19 5.67
N VAL A 62 -15.05 11.47 4.57
CA VAL A 62 -16.22 11.62 3.68
C VAL A 62 -16.81 10.26 3.34
N THR A 63 -18.06 10.22 2.93
CA THR A 63 -18.70 9.03 2.37
C THR A 63 -18.16 8.73 0.96
N LEU A 64 -18.41 7.52 0.46
CA LEU A 64 -18.06 7.15 -0.92
C LEU A 64 -18.74 8.08 -1.94
N GLU A 65 -19.99 8.45 -1.72
CA GLU A 65 -20.72 9.38 -2.60
C GLU A 65 -20.07 10.77 -2.63
N GLU A 66 -19.71 11.30 -1.48
CA GLU A 66 -19.00 12.57 -1.38
C GLU A 66 -17.62 12.51 -2.02
N PHE A 67 -16.91 11.40 -1.86
CA PHE A 67 -15.64 11.16 -2.52
C PHE A 67 -15.79 11.15 -4.06
N GLU A 68 -16.80 10.46 -4.58
CA GLU A 68 -17.11 10.46 -6.01
C GLU A 68 -17.38 11.89 -6.53
N ARG A 69 -18.11 12.69 -5.77
CA ARG A 69 -18.35 14.10 -6.11
C ARG A 69 -17.03 14.90 -6.10
N LYS A 70 -16.15 14.70 -5.09
CA LYS A 70 -14.84 15.34 -5.02
C LYS A 70 -13.91 14.97 -6.18
N LEU A 71 -14.00 13.74 -6.69
CA LEU A 71 -13.30 13.31 -7.90
C LEU A 71 -13.85 14.01 -9.14
N ARG A 72 -15.16 14.01 -9.34
CA ARG A 72 -15.80 14.62 -10.53
C ARG A 72 -15.58 16.14 -10.61
N CYS A 73 -15.48 16.83 -9.49
CA CYS A 73 -15.16 18.27 -9.47
C CYS A 73 -13.64 18.56 -9.48
N GLY A 74 -12.78 17.52 -9.51
CA GLY A 74 -11.33 17.65 -9.54
C GLY A 74 -10.70 18.12 -8.24
N TRP A 75 -11.41 18.05 -7.11
CA TRP A 75 -10.81 18.25 -5.78
C TRP A 75 -9.79 17.17 -5.47
N VAL A 76 -10.18 15.91 -5.59
CA VAL A 76 -9.22 14.81 -5.72
C VAL A 76 -8.87 14.73 -7.21
N ALA A 77 -7.64 15.06 -7.55
CA ALA A 77 -7.26 15.28 -8.93
C ALA A 77 -6.84 13.99 -9.61
N THR A 78 -7.42 13.74 -10.76
CA THR A 78 -7.01 12.70 -11.72
C THR A 78 -6.39 13.30 -12.98
N GLU A 79 -6.56 14.60 -13.17
CA GLU A 79 -5.95 15.37 -14.26
C GLU A 79 -5.12 16.52 -13.67
N ILE A 80 -3.95 16.76 -14.23
CA ILE A 80 -3.03 17.80 -13.79
C ILE A 80 -2.63 18.59 -15.02
N PRO A 81 -2.92 19.91 -15.09
CA PRO A 81 -2.52 20.74 -16.21
C PRO A 81 -0.99 20.93 -16.27
N GLU A 82 -0.48 21.15 -17.46
CA GLU A 82 0.91 21.60 -17.65
C GLU A 82 1.17 22.89 -16.88
N GLY A 83 2.37 23.01 -16.30
CA GLY A 83 2.76 24.16 -15.48
C GLY A 83 2.10 24.22 -14.11
N ALA A 84 1.20 23.29 -13.76
CA ALA A 84 0.56 23.26 -12.46
C ALA A 84 1.58 23.14 -11.32
N ARG A 85 1.35 23.88 -10.24
CA ARG A 85 2.19 23.80 -9.05
C ARG A 85 1.79 22.57 -8.22
N ALA A 86 2.78 21.86 -7.72
CA ALA A 86 2.58 20.76 -6.79
C ALA A 86 3.45 20.90 -5.55
N SER A 87 3.03 20.27 -4.49
CA SER A 87 3.74 20.22 -3.20
C SER A 87 3.55 18.86 -2.53
N ALA A 88 4.61 18.35 -1.96
CA ALA A 88 4.61 17.19 -1.07
C ALA A 88 4.88 17.65 0.38
N GLY A 89 4.03 18.52 0.91
CA GLY A 89 4.20 19.12 2.23
C GLY A 89 5.52 19.89 2.34
N ASN A 90 6.28 19.61 3.39
CA ASN A 90 7.58 20.26 3.63
C ASN A 90 8.75 19.59 2.87
N LEU A 91 8.49 18.52 2.11
CA LEU A 91 9.55 17.75 1.44
C LEU A 91 9.98 18.40 0.12
N ALA A 92 9.03 18.81 -0.72
CA ALA A 92 9.33 19.36 -2.03
C ALA A 92 8.15 20.16 -2.58
N ALA A 93 8.47 21.14 -3.43
CA ALA A 93 7.51 21.80 -4.30
C ALA A 93 8.08 21.86 -5.72
N TRP A 94 7.22 21.67 -6.74
CA TRP A 94 7.63 21.65 -8.14
C TRP A 94 6.51 22.16 -9.04
N LYS A 95 6.82 22.27 -10.33
CA LYS A 95 5.84 22.46 -11.39
C LYS A 95 5.88 21.26 -12.32
N PHE A 96 4.73 20.83 -12.79
CA PHE A 96 4.65 19.81 -13.82
C PHE A 96 5.03 20.40 -15.19
N GLY A 97 5.94 19.73 -15.90
CA GLY A 97 6.24 20.03 -17.29
C GLY A 97 5.22 19.41 -18.22
N GLU A 98 5.33 18.11 -18.45
CA GLU A 98 4.42 17.33 -19.31
C GLU A 98 3.72 16.24 -18.47
N PRO A 99 2.69 16.62 -17.66
CA PRO A 99 2.04 15.64 -16.82
C PRO A 99 1.26 14.63 -17.66
N SER A 100 1.43 13.36 -17.33
CA SER A 100 0.68 12.28 -17.95
C SER A 100 0.02 11.44 -16.86
N THR A 101 -1.25 11.16 -17.01
CA THR A 101 -1.99 10.28 -16.12
C THR A 101 -2.81 9.28 -16.92
N ARG A 102 -2.98 8.09 -16.36
CA ARG A 102 -3.94 7.07 -16.84
C ARG A 102 -5.09 6.87 -15.86
N LEU A 103 -5.10 7.67 -14.81
CA LEU A 103 -6.10 7.59 -13.77
C LEU A 103 -7.28 8.49 -14.16
N THR A 104 -8.46 7.90 -14.30
CA THR A 104 -9.72 8.64 -14.47
C THR A 104 -10.50 8.63 -13.16
N PRO A 105 -11.50 9.53 -12.99
CA PRO A 105 -12.39 9.47 -11.83
C PRO A 105 -13.06 8.11 -11.66
N GLU A 106 -13.56 7.52 -12.74
CA GLU A 106 -14.25 6.22 -12.74
C GLU A 106 -13.32 5.10 -12.30
N LEU A 107 -12.08 5.11 -12.81
CA LEU A 107 -11.08 4.14 -12.41
C LEU A 107 -10.76 4.25 -10.92
N MET A 108 -10.58 5.46 -10.41
CA MET A 108 -10.27 5.67 -9.00
C MET A 108 -11.43 5.26 -8.09
N ILE A 109 -12.68 5.57 -8.49
CA ILE A 109 -13.88 5.11 -7.80
C ILE A 109 -13.93 3.58 -7.72
N ALA A 110 -13.68 2.92 -8.84
CA ALA A 110 -13.71 1.46 -8.91
C ALA A 110 -12.58 0.83 -8.06
N GLU A 111 -11.37 1.42 -8.05
CA GLU A 111 -10.28 0.99 -7.18
C GLU A 111 -10.61 1.14 -5.69
N VAL A 112 -11.26 2.25 -5.31
CA VAL A 112 -11.70 2.49 -3.93
C VAL A 112 -12.75 1.47 -3.52
N ARG A 113 -13.76 1.22 -4.36
CA ARG A 113 -14.79 0.18 -4.11
C ARG A 113 -14.17 -1.19 -3.93
N ASP A 114 -13.29 -1.63 -4.83
CA ASP A 114 -12.58 -2.91 -4.72
C ASP A 114 -11.72 -2.99 -3.46
N THR A 115 -11.16 -1.87 -3.03
CA THR A 115 -10.37 -1.80 -1.80
C THR A 115 -11.24 -1.98 -0.56
N ILE A 116 -12.41 -1.35 -0.51
CA ILE A 116 -13.39 -1.51 0.57
C ILE A 116 -13.86 -2.97 0.65
N GLU A 117 -14.11 -3.61 -0.50
CA GLU A 117 -14.47 -5.04 -0.53
C GLU A 117 -13.37 -5.91 0.10
N ARG A 118 -12.10 -5.70 -0.29
CA ARG A 118 -10.97 -6.44 0.28
C ARG A 118 -10.79 -6.22 1.77
N LEU A 119 -10.95 -4.99 2.25
CA LEU A 119 -10.88 -4.66 3.69
C LEU A 119 -11.94 -5.40 4.51
N ASN A 120 -13.06 -5.73 3.89
CA ASN A 120 -14.16 -6.50 4.50
C ASN A 120 -14.03 -8.01 4.26
N GLY A 121 -12.93 -8.49 3.68
CA GLY A 121 -12.78 -9.91 3.35
C GLY A 121 -13.71 -10.38 2.22
N ARG A 122 -14.32 -9.46 1.48
CA ARG A 122 -15.20 -9.79 0.35
C ARG A 122 -14.41 -9.78 -0.97
N PRO A 123 -14.83 -10.57 -1.96
CA PRO A 123 -14.16 -10.62 -3.25
C PRO A 123 -14.26 -9.29 -3.99
N ASP A 124 -13.13 -8.77 -4.45
CA ASP A 124 -13.06 -7.62 -5.36
C ASP A 124 -13.54 -7.99 -6.78
N SER A 125 -13.63 -7.02 -7.68
CA SER A 125 -14.09 -7.24 -9.05
C SER A 125 -13.27 -8.30 -9.79
N ALA A 126 -11.95 -8.33 -9.60
CA ALA A 126 -11.07 -9.32 -10.21
C ALA A 126 -11.31 -10.73 -9.64
N ALA A 127 -11.52 -10.85 -8.33
CA ALA A 127 -11.85 -12.13 -7.70
C ALA A 127 -13.21 -12.65 -8.16
N ARG A 128 -14.22 -11.79 -8.25
CA ARG A 128 -15.54 -12.15 -8.80
C ARG A 128 -15.46 -12.63 -10.25
N CYS A 129 -14.63 -11.96 -11.07
CA CYS A 129 -14.40 -12.37 -12.45
C CYS A 129 -13.77 -13.76 -12.54
N ARG A 130 -12.76 -14.05 -11.71
CA ARG A 130 -12.14 -15.38 -11.67
C ARG A 130 -13.14 -16.46 -11.19
N ALA A 131 -13.93 -16.17 -10.16
CA ALA A 131 -14.96 -17.08 -9.69
C ALA A 131 -16.01 -17.40 -10.76
N ALA A 132 -16.40 -16.42 -11.59
CA ALA A 132 -17.30 -16.65 -12.71
C ALA A 132 -16.65 -17.59 -13.76
N VAL A 133 -15.34 -17.49 -13.99
CA VAL A 133 -14.62 -18.45 -14.87
C VAL A 133 -14.65 -19.85 -14.29
N ASP A 134 -14.46 -20.02 -12.99
CA ASP A 134 -14.50 -21.34 -12.34
C ASP A 134 -15.89 -21.98 -12.48
N VAL A 135 -16.97 -21.20 -12.34
CA VAL A 135 -18.35 -21.66 -12.59
C VAL A 135 -18.53 -22.08 -14.05
N PHE A 136 -18.06 -21.27 -14.99
CA PHE A 136 -18.11 -21.60 -16.40
C PHE A 136 -17.34 -22.88 -16.75
N LEU A 137 -16.17 -23.11 -16.15
CA LEU A 137 -15.39 -24.33 -16.39
C LEU A 137 -16.11 -25.59 -15.88
N ALA A 138 -16.86 -25.47 -14.79
CA ALA A 138 -17.67 -26.57 -14.24
C ALA A 138 -18.91 -26.87 -15.09
N ASP A 139 -19.52 -25.83 -15.68
CA ASP A 139 -20.69 -25.96 -16.54
C ASP A 139 -20.61 -24.93 -17.69
N ARG A 140 -20.23 -25.40 -18.88
CA ARG A 140 -19.89 -24.56 -20.07
C ARG A 140 -21.12 -24.13 -20.86
N THR A 141 -22.09 -23.56 -20.15
CA THR A 141 -23.28 -23.01 -20.78
C THR A 141 -23.03 -21.57 -21.32
N GLU A 142 -23.84 -21.15 -22.25
CA GLU A 142 -23.82 -19.78 -22.77
C GLU A 142 -24.17 -18.76 -21.66
N GLU A 143 -25.06 -19.15 -20.76
CA GLU A 143 -25.44 -18.33 -19.59
C GLU A 143 -24.21 -18.08 -18.69
N ASN A 144 -23.45 -19.12 -18.33
CA ASN A 144 -22.25 -18.97 -17.54
C ASN A 144 -21.16 -18.17 -18.29
N ARG A 145 -21.04 -18.31 -19.61
CA ARG A 145 -20.15 -17.49 -20.43
C ARG A 145 -20.54 -16.01 -20.39
N ALA A 146 -21.85 -15.72 -20.49
CA ALA A 146 -22.36 -14.36 -20.35
C ALA A 146 -22.10 -13.78 -18.94
N ALA A 147 -22.18 -14.60 -17.90
CA ALA A 147 -21.80 -14.21 -16.54
C ALA A 147 -20.31 -13.86 -16.43
N VAL A 148 -19.41 -14.65 -17.05
CA VAL A 148 -17.98 -14.31 -17.15
C VAL A 148 -17.79 -12.96 -17.84
N ARG A 149 -18.50 -12.73 -18.94
CA ARG A 149 -18.44 -11.45 -19.67
C ARG A 149 -18.87 -10.29 -18.79
N ALA A 150 -19.98 -10.41 -18.10
CA ALA A 150 -20.49 -9.36 -17.21
C ALA A 150 -19.48 -9.08 -16.06
N ALA A 151 -18.94 -10.11 -15.44
CA ALA A 151 -17.94 -10.00 -14.38
C ALA A 151 -16.63 -9.38 -14.89
N TYR A 152 -16.17 -9.74 -16.10
CA TYR A 152 -14.98 -9.15 -16.71
C TYR A 152 -15.17 -7.67 -17.04
N LEU A 153 -16.33 -7.28 -17.56
CA LEU A 153 -16.63 -5.88 -17.85
C LEU A 153 -16.80 -5.02 -16.60
N ALA A 154 -17.18 -5.63 -15.46
CA ALA A 154 -17.22 -4.96 -14.16
C ALA A 154 -15.82 -4.68 -13.57
N VAL A 155 -14.77 -5.33 -14.07
CA VAL A 155 -13.40 -4.98 -13.69
C VAL A 155 -13.00 -3.66 -14.32
N PRO A 156 -12.44 -2.70 -13.57
CA PRO A 156 -11.94 -1.44 -14.12
C PRO A 156 -11.02 -1.68 -15.32
N GLU A 157 -11.23 -0.99 -16.42
CA GLU A 157 -10.58 -1.23 -17.70
C GLU A 157 -9.06 -1.33 -17.59
N THR A 158 -8.42 -0.39 -16.91
CA THR A 158 -6.98 -0.36 -16.72
C THR A 158 -6.46 -1.52 -15.86
N ARG A 159 -7.34 -2.19 -15.10
CA ARG A 159 -7.01 -3.34 -14.26
C ARG A 159 -7.30 -4.68 -14.94
N ARG A 160 -8.09 -4.70 -16.02
CA ARG A 160 -8.46 -5.95 -16.72
C ARG A 160 -7.24 -6.75 -17.13
N ARG A 161 -6.20 -6.10 -17.64
CA ARG A 161 -4.95 -6.77 -18.03
C ARG A 161 -4.24 -7.52 -16.89
N TYR A 162 -4.56 -7.20 -15.66
CA TYR A 162 -3.94 -7.79 -14.46
C TYR A 162 -4.85 -8.78 -13.73
N VAL A 163 -6.08 -9.02 -14.21
CA VAL A 163 -7.08 -9.89 -13.57
C VAL A 163 -6.55 -11.29 -13.29
N LEU A 164 -5.75 -11.82 -14.22
CA LEU A 164 -5.18 -13.16 -14.12
C LEU A 164 -3.84 -13.20 -13.38
N SER A 165 -3.25 -12.06 -13.03
CA SER A 165 -1.89 -11.96 -12.46
C SER A 165 -0.82 -12.65 -13.31
N ASP A 166 -1.08 -12.80 -14.61
CA ASP A 166 -0.20 -13.40 -15.61
C ASP A 166 0.33 -12.27 -16.51
N MET A 167 1.60 -11.94 -16.35
CA MET A 167 2.19 -10.81 -17.07
C MET A 167 2.52 -11.15 -18.53
N ASP A 168 2.64 -12.44 -18.87
CA ASP A 168 2.92 -12.89 -20.23
C ASP A 168 1.62 -12.94 -21.05
N ARG A 169 0.60 -13.59 -20.52
CA ARG A 169 -0.70 -13.75 -21.18
C ARG A 169 -1.64 -12.58 -20.93
N LYS A 170 -1.44 -11.83 -19.82
CA LYS A 170 -2.32 -10.73 -19.36
C LYS A 170 -3.76 -11.21 -19.24
N ASP A 171 -4.69 -10.51 -19.86
CA ASP A 171 -6.11 -10.87 -19.91
C ASP A 171 -6.51 -11.54 -21.25
N TRP A 172 -5.54 -11.91 -22.08
CA TRP A 172 -5.83 -12.48 -23.40
C TRP A 172 -6.71 -13.73 -23.35
N PRO A 173 -6.41 -14.78 -22.53
CA PRO A 173 -7.27 -15.96 -22.46
C PRO A 173 -8.70 -15.61 -22.04
N LEU A 174 -8.86 -14.60 -21.17
CA LEU A 174 -10.17 -14.15 -20.71
C LEU A 174 -10.94 -13.41 -21.80
N LYS A 175 -10.27 -12.57 -22.59
CA LYS A 175 -10.88 -11.91 -23.76
C LYS A 175 -11.38 -12.90 -24.78
N VAL A 176 -10.58 -13.92 -25.10
CA VAL A 176 -10.97 -15.00 -26.03
C VAL A 176 -12.18 -15.77 -25.49
N LEU A 177 -12.15 -16.14 -24.20
CA LEU A 177 -13.26 -16.85 -23.55
C LEU A 177 -14.58 -16.05 -23.60
N VAL A 178 -14.50 -14.75 -23.29
CA VAL A 178 -15.63 -13.82 -23.25
C VAL A 178 -16.19 -13.59 -24.66
N ALA A 179 -15.33 -13.45 -25.66
CA ALA A 179 -15.74 -13.23 -27.04
C ALA A 179 -16.40 -14.48 -27.63
N GLY A 180 -15.82 -15.64 -27.42
CA GLY A 180 -16.25 -16.91 -28.03
C GLY A 180 -15.85 -17.08 -29.48
N PRO A 181 -16.02 -18.31 -30.04
CA PRO A 181 -15.68 -18.60 -31.41
C PRO A 181 -16.43 -17.73 -32.41
N GLY A 182 -15.77 -17.27 -33.46
CA GLY A 182 -16.32 -16.44 -34.53
C GLY A 182 -16.41 -14.94 -34.20
N ALA A 183 -16.26 -14.52 -32.94
CA ALA A 183 -16.27 -13.12 -32.56
C ALA A 183 -14.89 -12.48 -32.72
N VAL A 184 -14.87 -11.15 -32.97
CA VAL A 184 -13.63 -10.37 -33.04
C VAL A 184 -13.32 -9.79 -31.66
N VAL A 185 -12.08 -9.98 -31.20
CA VAL A 185 -11.57 -9.34 -29.97
C VAL A 185 -10.95 -8.01 -30.34
N GLU A 186 -11.46 -6.93 -29.76
CA GLU A 186 -10.90 -5.58 -29.93
C GLU A 186 -9.51 -5.46 -29.29
N GLY A 187 -8.62 -4.74 -29.96
CA GLY A 187 -7.30 -4.37 -29.45
C GLY A 187 -6.16 -5.10 -30.14
N TRP A 188 -5.40 -5.89 -29.41
CA TRP A 188 -4.09 -6.41 -29.82
C TRP A 188 -4.09 -7.46 -30.94
N TRP A 189 -5.21 -8.09 -31.17
CA TRP A 189 -5.38 -9.11 -32.21
C TRP A 189 -5.86 -8.46 -33.51
N THR A 190 -5.19 -8.71 -34.58
CA THR A 190 -5.32 -8.13 -35.93
C THR A 190 -6.71 -8.27 -36.60
N GLY A 191 -7.81 -8.05 -35.88
CA GLY A 191 -9.17 -8.09 -36.45
C GLY A 191 -9.65 -9.44 -36.96
N LYS A 192 -8.91 -10.52 -36.65
CA LYS A 192 -9.33 -11.88 -37.00
C LYS A 192 -10.36 -12.38 -35.98
N PRO A 193 -11.40 -13.11 -36.45
CA PRO A 193 -12.30 -13.80 -35.55
C PRO A 193 -11.56 -14.84 -34.70
N VAL A 194 -11.99 -15.02 -33.46
CA VAL A 194 -11.51 -16.10 -32.59
C VAL A 194 -11.79 -17.44 -33.26
N SER A 195 -10.76 -18.23 -33.53
CA SER A 195 -10.92 -19.58 -34.03
C SER A 195 -11.38 -20.52 -32.93
N GLN A 196 -11.90 -21.70 -33.31
CA GLN A 196 -12.21 -22.75 -32.32
C GLN A 196 -10.96 -23.18 -31.56
N GLU A 197 -9.83 -23.25 -32.22
CA GLU A 197 -8.54 -23.60 -31.59
C GLU A 197 -8.10 -22.56 -30.56
N ASP A 198 -8.21 -21.25 -30.86
CA ASP A 198 -7.90 -20.19 -29.90
C ASP A 198 -8.78 -20.30 -28.65
N TYR A 199 -10.07 -20.59 -28.85
CA TYR A 199 -11.03 -20.77 -27.79
C TYR A 199 -10.69 -21.99 -26.92
N ASP A 200 -10.38 -23.13 -27.53
CA ASP A 200 -9.99 -24.36 -26.83
C ASP A 200 -8.69 -24.16 -26.04
N GLN A 201 -7.73 -23.42 -26.60
CA GLN A 201 -6.49 -23.03 -25.90
C GLN A 201 -6.76 -22.14 -24.70
N ALA A 202 -7.70 -21.19 -24.80
CA ALA A 202 -8.10 -20.35 -23.68
C ALA A 202 -8.76 -21.16 -22.56
N VAL A 203 -9.63 -22.11 -22.91
CA VAL A 203 -10.23 -23.03 -21.92
C VAL A 203 -9.16 -23.88 -21.24
N ALA A 204 -8.25 -24.49 -22.02
CA ALA A 204 -7.16 -25.30 -21.50
C ALA A 204 -6.22 -24.50 -20.56
N TYR A 205 -5.99 -23.23 -20.86
CA TYR A 205 -5.25 -22.33 -19.97
C TYR A 205 -5.89 -22.24 -18.59
N PHE A 206 -7.22 -22.02 -18.52
CA PHE A 206 -7.92 -21.91 -17.25
C PHE A 206 -7.98 -23.23 -16.49
N GLU A 207 -8.18 -24.35 -17.19
CA GLU A 207 -8.13 -25.69 -16.59
C GLU A 207 -6.76 -25.99 -15.97
N LYS A 208 -5.68 -25.67 -16.70
CA LYS A 208 -4.32 -25.81 -16.16
C LYS A 208 -4.11 -24.95 -14.93
N ARG A 209 -4.61 -23.71 -14.95
CA ARG A 209 -4.53 -22.78 -13.84
C ARG A 209 -5.28 -23.31 -12.61
N ALA A 210 -6.48 -23.84 -12.78
CA ALA A 210 -7.28 -24.43 -11.71
C ALA A 210 -6.57 -25.65 -11.08
N ARG A 211 -6.01 -26.54 -11.92
CA ARG A 211 -5.21 -27.68 -11.42
C ARG A 211 -4.00 -27.22 -10.61
N SER A 212 -3.23 -26.25 -11.15
CA SER A 212 -2.06 -25.73 -10.43
C SER A 212 -2.42 -25.06 -9.11
N ALA A 213 -3.56 -24.37 -9.02
CA ALA A 213 -4.06 -23.77 -7.78
C ALA A 213 -4.43 -24.86 -6.74
N ALA A 214 -5.14 -25.91 -7.17
CA ALA A 214 -5.48 -27.04 -6.33
C ALA A 214 -4.24 -27.76 -5.79
N GLU A 215 -3.24 -28.02 -6.66
CA GLU A 215 -1.96 -28.60 -6.25
C GLU A 215 -1.18 -27.72 -5.28
N ALA A 216 -1.17 -26.39 -5.49
CA ALA A 216 -0.53 -25.47 -4.56
C ALA A 216 -1.21 -25.49 -3.20
N SER A 217 -2.54 -25.46 -3.18
CA SER A 217 -3.32 -25.52 -1.93
C SER A 217 -3.08 -26.82 -1.14
N SER A 218 -2.87 -27.95 -1.84
CA SER A 218 -2.58 -29.24 -1.18
C SER A 218 -1.16 -29.30 -0.61
N ARG A 219 -0.24 -28.46 -1.08
CA ARG A 219 1.16 -28.42 -0.63
C ARG A 219 1.41 -27.45 0.52
N VAL A 220 0.49 -26.52 0.77
CA VAL A 220 0.60 -25.60 1.92
C VAL A 220 0.26 -26.42 3.16
N PRO A 221 1.20 -26.64 4.10
CA PRO A 221 0.85 -27.19 5.39
C PRO A 221 -0.26 -26.33 5.99
N ALA A 222 -1.19 -26.95 6.70
CA ALA A 222 -2.14 -26.23 7.54
C ALA A 222 -1.35 -25.65 8.73
N ASP A 223 -0.49 -24.69 8.48
CA ASP A 223 0.12 -23.88 9.51
C ASP A 223 -1.01 -23.22 10.28
N GLY A 224 -0.86 -23.19 11.61
CA GLY A 224 -1.86 -22.63 12.50
C GLY A 224 -2.30 -21.22 12.07
N PRO A 225 -3.29 -20.66 12.73
CA PRO A 225 -3.89 -19.41 12.30
C PRO A 225 -2.82 -18.35 12.03
N ALA A 226 -2.78 -17.84 10.80
CA ALA A 226 -1.88 -16.74 10.45
C ALA A 226 -2.11 -15.62 11.47
N THR A 227 -1.06 -15.24 12.20
CA THR A 227 -1.16 -14.12 13.13
C THR A 227 -1.46 -12.88 12.29
N PRO A 228 -2.63 -12.25 12.43
CA PRO A 228 -2.93 -11.07 11.66
C PRO A 228 -1.91 -9.99 12.02
N TYR A 229 -1.28 -9.39 11.02
CA TYR A 229 -0.45 -8.22 11.24
C TYR A 229 -1.31 -7.09 11.84
N ALA A 230 -0.83 -6.51 12.93
CA ALA A 230 -1.48 -5.32 13.46
C ALA A 230 -1.48 -4.22 12.39
N PRO A 231 -2.59 -3.48 12.23
CA PRO A 231 -2.65 -2.36 11.30
C PRO A 231 -1.53 -1.35 11.57
N ALA A 232 -0.95 -0.79 10.52
CA ALA A 232 0.06 0.23 10.66
C ALA A 232 -0.55 1.51 11.26
N ILE A 233 0.15 2.10 12.23
CA ILE A 233 -0.21 3.41 12.79
C ILE A 233 0.42 4.47 11.89
N HIS A 234 -0.39 5.33 11.31
CA HIS A 234 0.08 6.46 10.51
C HIS A 234 0.33 7.67 11.40
N LEU A 235 1.54 8.22 11.35
CA LEU A 235 1.98 9.36 12.14
C LEU A 235 2.10 10.58 11.22
N TYR A 236 0.96 11.23 10.92
CA TYR A 236 0.87 12.31 9.93
C TYR A 236 1.34 13.68 10.39
N GLN A 237 1.56 13.87 11.68
CA GLN A 237 1.84 15.20 12.20
C GLN A 237 3.28 15.63 11.94
N SER A 238 3.46 16.95 11.76
CA SER A 238 4.76 17.61 11.72
C SER A 238 5.63 17.17 12.90
N TYR A 239 6.96 17.23 12.72
CA TYR A 239 7.90 16.89 13.77
C TYR A 239 7.55 17.62 15.07
N PRO A 240 7.33 16.91 16.19
CA PRO A 240 7.07 17.55 17.46
C PRO A 240 8.35 18.25 17.91
N GLN A 241 8.28 19.55 18.11
CA GLN A 241 9.39 20.34 18.65
C GLN A 241 9.39 20.38 20.17
N GLU A 242 8.26 20.08 20.77
CA GLU A 242 8.06 20.12 22.22
C GLU A 242 7.29 18.90 22.71
N ARG A 243 7.56 18.50 23.94
CA ARG A 243 6.78 17.47 24.62
C ARG A 243 5.40 18.03 24.96
N ARG A 244 4.35 17.24 24.70
CA ARG A 244 2.95 17.56 25.01
C ARG A 244 2.45 16.70 26.15
N ASP A 245 1.49 17.21 26.92
CA ASP A 245 0.85 16.45 28.01
C ASP A 245 0.09 15.23 27.48
N ASP A 246 -0.59 15.37 26.34
CA ASP A 246 -1.17 14.24 25.61
C ASP A 246 -0.63 14.23 24.14
N PRO A 247 0.47 13.52 23.93
CA PRO A 247 1.09 13.47 22.61
C PRO A 247 0.36 12.57 21.61
N GLY A 248 -0.58 11.74 22.06
CA GLY A 248 -1.20 10.72 21.19
C GLY A 248 -0.13 9.83 20.52
N THR A 249 -0.42 9.34 19.31
CA THR A 249 0.50 8.49 18.55
C THR A 249 1.80 9.18 18.14
N VAL A 250 1.85 10.52 18.17
CA VAL A 250 3.09 11.28 17.89
C VAL A 250 4.17 10.95 18.90
N GLY A 251 3.79 10.68 20.17
CA GLY A 251 4.71 10.26 21.21
C GLY A 251 5.44 8.95 20.94
N LEU A 252 4.92 8.11 20.01
CA LEU A 252 5.54 6.84 19.63
C LEU A 252 6.71 7.02 18.65
N ARG A 253 6.90 8.19 18.06
CA ARG A 253 7.96 8.46 17.10
C ARG A 253 9.33 8.41 17.76
N ASN A 254 10.35 8.02 16.99
CA ASN A 254 11.74 7.96 17.47
C ASN A 254 12.34 9.37 17.69
N ASP A 255 11.85 10.36 16.98
CA ASP A 255 12.27 11.76 17.07
C ASP A 255 11.45 12.58 18.07
N TYR A 256 10.41 11.99 18.69
CA TYR A 256 9.66 12.65 19.75
C TYR A 256 10.57 13.02 20.93
N PRO A 257 10.51 14.26 21.44
CA PRO A 257 11.39 14.75 22.50
C PRO A 257 11.03 14.12 23.85
N ALA A 258 11.40 12.87 24.01
CA ALA A 258 11.37 12.10 25.24
C ALA A 258 12.81 11.73 25.56
N PRO A 259 13.46 12.39 26.52
CA PRO A 259 14.88 12.11 26.85
C PRO A 259 15.09 10.65 27.21
N VAL A 260 16.16 10.06 26.69
CA VAL A 260 16.50 8.65 26.91
C VAL A 260 17.88 8.57 27.54
N ASP A 261 17.95 8.03 28.74
CA ASP A 261 19.20 7.67 29.39
C ASP A 261 19.65 6.31 28.88
N PHE A 262 20.83 6.26 28.26
CA PHE A 262 21.35 5.05 27.69
C PHE A 262 22.90 5.08 27.66
N ASP A 263 23.53 3.99 28.07
CA ASP A 263 25.01 3.85 28.08
C ASP A 263 25.73 5.03 28.77
N GLY A 264 25.19 5.49 29.91
CA GLY A 264 25.76 6.57 30.73
C GLY A 264 25.59 7.98 30.13
N SER A 265 24.77 8.16 29.09
CA SER A 265 24.51 9.45 28.47
C SER A 265 22.99 9.67 28.31
N THR A 266 22.56 10.94 28.41
CA THR A 266 21.19 11.36 28.16
C THR A 266 21.07 11.93 26.75
N TYR A 267 20.10 11.45 25.98
CA TYR A 267 19.82 11.91 24.62
C TYR A 267 18.43 12.53 24.57
N THR A 268 18.25 13.56 23.75
CA THR A 268 16.95 14.27 23.59
C THR A 268 15.82 13.36 23.08
N SER A 269 16.17 12.36 22.27
CA SER A 269 15.23 11.35 21.74
C SER A 269 15.94 10.07 21.33
N VAL A 270 15.17 9.02 21.06
CA VAL A 270 15.67 7.76 20.49
C VAL A 270 16.47 7.98 19.21
N ALA A 271 16.03 8.91 18.35
CA ALA A 271 16.72 9.22 17.10
C ALA A 271 18.11 9.81 17.34
N HIS A 272 18.28 10.74 18.30
CA HIS A 272 19.56 11.30 18.67
C HIS A 272 20.49 10.22 19.23
N ALA A 273 20.00 9.38 20.14
CA ALA A 273 20.75 8.25 20.68
C ALA A 273 21.22 7.29 19.58
N TYR A 274 20.32 6.91 18.68
CA TYR A 274 20.62 5.98 17.60
C TYR A 274 21.75 6.50 16.69
N TRP A 275 21.68 7.76 16.30
CA TRP A 275 22.68 8.36 15.43
C TRP A 275 24.01 8.59 16.18
N ALA A 276 23.97 9.03 17.42
CA ALA A 276 25.18 9.20 18.24
C ALA A 276 25.90 7.87 18.46
N LEU A 277 25.17 6.79 18.77
CA LEU A 277 25.76 5.47 18.98
C LEU A 277 26.29 4.83 17.69
N SER A 278 25.88 5.33 16.52
CA SER A 278 26.34 4.80 15.23
C SER A 278 27.76 5.23 14.85
N VAL A 279 28.30 6.28 15.46
CA VAL A 279 29.60 6.87 15.07
C VAL A 279 30.70 6.52 16.07
N THR A 280 31.97 6.49 15.59
CA THR A 280 33.14 6.14 16.42
C THR A 280 33.72 7.34 17.15
N ASP A 281 33.77 8.50 16.48
CA ASP A 281 34.39 9.71 17.00
C ASP A 281 33.59 10.29 18.18
N PRO A 282 34.22 10.41 19.41
CA PRO A 282 33.52 10.96 20.57
C PRO A 282 33.04 12.42 20.39
N ALA A 283 33.80 13.25 19.65
CA ALA A 283 33.43 14.64 19.42
C ALA A 283 32.19 14.74 18.50
N VAL A 284 32.17 13.93 17.45
CA VAL A 284 31.02 13.83 16.57
C VAL A 284 29.81 13.25 17.31
N ARG A 285 30.02 12.23 18.16
CA ARG A 285 28.96 11.66 19.00
C ARG A 285 28.34 12.71 19.91
N ALA A 286 29.16 13.55 20.56
CA ALA A 286 28.69 14.62 21.41
C ALA A 286 27.88 15.68 20.61
N ALA A 287 28.38 16.06 19.41
CA ALA A 287 27.68 16.96 18.52
C ALA A 287 26.32 16.40 18.04
N VAL A 288 26.26 15.12 17.70
CA VAL A 288 25.03 14.43 17.32
C VAL A 288 24.02 14.38 18.47
N ALA A 289 24.49 14.12 19.69
CA ALA A 289 23.65 14.08 20.88
C ALA A 289 23.08 15.45 21.24
N ALA A 290 23.83 16.52 20.95
CA ALA A 290 23.45 17.92 21.22
C ALA A 290 22.76 18.63 20.05
N ALA A 291 22.48 17.94 18.95
CA ALA A 291 21.83 18.51 17.77
C ALA A 291 20.41 19.04 18.12
N ASP A 292 20.00 20.13 17.51
CA ASP A 292 18.68 20.72 17.74
C ASP A 292 17.52 19.85 17.26
N THR A 293 17.76 19.15 16.12
CA THR A 293 16.75 18.26 15.53
C THR A 293 17.32 16.88 15.23
N SER A 294 16.44 15.89 15.14
CA SER A 294 16.82 14.53 14.71
C SER A 294 17.34 14.49 13.26
N SER A 295 16.95 15.45 12.44
CA SER A 295 17.45 15.63 11.07
C SER A 295 18.91 16.08 11.08
N ASP A 296 19.25 17.04 11.93
CA ASP A 296 20.62 17.54 12.10
C ASP A 296 21.52 16.45 12.70
N ALA A 297 21.02 15.72 13.70
CA ALA A 297 21.67 14.55 14.25
C ALA A 297 22.00 13.50 13.17
N CYS A 298 21.05 13.22 12.29
CA CYS A 298 21.24 12.31 11.16
C CYS A 298 22.31 12.84 10.19
N ALA A 299 22.25 14.13 9.82
CA ALA A 299 23.18 14.75 8.88
C ALA A 299 24.62 14.74 9.42
N LEU A 300 24.83 15.09 10.68
CA LEU A 300 26.14 15.01 11.36
C LEU A 300 26.69 13.59 11.36
N ALA A 301 25.84 12.62 11.68
CA ALA A 301 26.23 11.22 11.70
C ALA A 301 26.50 10.66 10.28
N ALA A 302 25.80 11.14 9.25
CA ALA A 302 25.96 10.65 7.88
C ALA A 302 27.37 10.93 7.31
N GLY A 303 28.00 12.03 7.70
CA GLY A 303 29.34 12.41 7.30
C GLY A 303 30.49 11.75 8.11
N ALA A 304 30.14 10.98 9.13
CA ALA A 304 31.12 10.41 10.06
C ALA A 304 31.39 8.92 9.84
N THR A 305 32.55 8.46 10.34
CA THR A 305 32.91 7.04 10.31
C THR A 305 32.00 6.25 11.23
N ARG A 306 31.32 5.23 10.65
CA ARG A 306 30.46 4.32 11.40
C ARG A 306 31.26 3.36 12.24
N ARG A 307 30.67 2.91 13.35
CA ARG A 307 31.19 1.79 14.14
C ARG A 307 31.29 0.54 13.27
N GLU A 308 32.36 -0.20 13.48
CA GLU A 308 32.49 -1.54 12.92
C GLU A 308 31.33 -2.43 13.40
N GLY A 309 30.75 -3.21 12.48
CA GLY A 309 29.60 -4.07 12.78
C GLY A 309 28.27 -3.32 12.98
N TRP A 310 28.19 -2.00 12.68
CA TRP A 310 26.97 -1.23 12.90
C TRP A 310 25.76 -1.80 12.15
N GLU A 311 25.95 -2.21 10.90
CA GLU A 311 24.84 -2.76 10.09
C GLU A 311 24.22 -4.03 10.71
N GLN A 312 25.01 -4.83 11.39
CA GLN A 312 24.56 -6.03 12.11
C GLN A 312 23.92 -5.68 13.45
N ALA A 313 24.44 -4.66 14.13
CA ALA A 313 24.04 -4.29 15.50
C ALA A 313 22.84 -3.32 15.53
N ARG A 314 22.60 -2.54 14.48
CA ARG A 314 21.67 -1.41 14.49
C ARG A 314 20.25 -1.76 14.93
N THR A 315 19.74 -2.94 14.58
CA THR A 315 18.39 -3.38 14.99
C THR A 315 18.35 -3.69 16.49
N ALA A 316 19.40 -4.32 17.02
CA ALA A 316 19.50 -4.61 18.45
C ALA A 316 19.64 -3.31 19.26
N VAL A 317 20.43 -2.35 18.77
CA VAL A 317 20.56 -1.01 19.39
C VAL A 317 19.23 -0.29 19.39
N MET A 318 18.51 -0.24 18.25
CA MET A 318 17.19 0.39 18.20
C MET A 318 16.21 -0.27 19.17
N THR A 319 16.20 -1.60 19.26
CA THR A 319 15.36 -2.33 20.20
C THR A 319 15.68 -1.96 21.65
N ALA A 320 16.97 -1.85 22.00
CA ALA A 320 17.38 -1.45 23.34
C ALA A 320 16.97 -0.01 23.68
N LEU A 321 17.13 0.93 22.73
CA LEU A 321 16.73 2.33 22.89
C LEU A 321 15.21 2.48 23.03
N LEU A 322 14.42 1.74 22.27
CA LEU A 322 12.96 1.75 22.41
C LEU A 322 12.52 1.18 23.75
N ARG A 323 13.15 0.10 24.22
CA ARG A 323 12.92 -0.42 25.58
C ARG A 323 13.24 0.64 26.63
N ALA A 324 14.38 1.31 26.54
CA ALA A 324 14.76 2.37 27.46
C ALA A 324 13.69 3.51 27.45
N LYS A 325 13.31 3.99 26.25
CA LYS A 325 12.26 5.01 26.11
C LYS A 325 10.99 4.64 26.85
N TYR A 326 10.41 3.48 26.56
CA TYR A 326 9.10 3.10 27.14
C TYR A 326 9.20 2.65 28.60
N THR A 327 10.38 2.29 29.10
CA THR A 327 10.60 2.06 30.52
C THR A 327 10.72 3.39 31.29
N GLN A 328 11.36 4.39 30.70
CA GLN A 328 11.59 5.70 31.33
C GLN A 328 10.38 6.63 31.16
N HIS A 329 9.48 6.37 30.22
CA HIS A 329 8.28 7.14 29.94
C HIS A 329 7.02 6.26 29.96
N PRO A 330 6.45 5.95 31.14
CA PRO A 330 5.24 5.12 31.27
C PRO A 330 4.02 5.67 30.54
N ASP A 331 3.87 7.01 30.45
CA ASP A 331 2.85 7.71 29.69
C ASP A 331 2.88 7.31 28.19
N LEU A 332 4.08 7.23 27.61
CA LEU A 332 4.25 6.80 26.23
C LEU A 332 4.06 5.29 26.07
N ALA A 333 4.43 4.51 27.09
CA ALA A 333 4.18 3.06 27.09
C ALA A 333 2.66 2.76 27.09
N GLU A 334 1.86 3.50 27.82
CA GLU A 334 0.40 3.37 27.79
C GLU A 334 -0.18 3.65 26.40
N ILE A 335 0.33 4.67 25.71
CA ILE A 335 -0.09 4.96 24.33
C ILE A 335 0.24 3.77 23.43
N LEU A 336 1.44 3.19 23.54
CA LEU A 336 1.84 2.01 22.79
C LEU A 336 0.90 0.82 23.03
N LEU A 337 0.54 0.57 24.28
CA LEU A 337 -0.34 -0.54 24.67
C LEU A 337 -1.79 -0.35 24.22
N ARG A 338 -2.30 0.89 24.17
CA ARG A 338 -3.65 1.17 23.63
C ARG A 338 -3.79 0.86 22.14
N HIS A 339 -2.68 0.83 21.41
CA HIS A 339 -2.63 0.60 19.96
C HIS A 339 -2.11 -0.81 19.60
N ARG A 340 -2.09 -1.72 20.58
CA ARG A 340 -1.63 -3.11 20.41
C ARG A 340 -2.67 -4.00 19.72
#